data_7b7cabbfe9214d5dc3f86543d5cb5155
#
_entry.id   7b7cabbfe9214d5dc3f86543d5cb5155
#
_cell.length_a   1.000
_cell.length_b   1.000
_cell.length_c   1.000
_cell.angle_alpha   90.00
_cell.angle_beta   90.00
_cell.angle_gamma   90.00
#
_symmetry.space_group_name_H-M   'P 1'
#
loop_
_entity.id
_entity.type
_entity.pdbx_description
1 polymer ?
#
loop_
_entity_poly.entity_id
_entity_poly.type
_entity_poly.pdbx_seq_one_letter_code
_entity_poly.pdbx_strand_id
1 'polypeptide(L)'
;MQMKFSGGWTLDDLNDHISAAVDTKLTDEHKRPFLGVKLTAASKKVTLDLEDGDMMILVNEGSNAFTVKNVDGDTGTSVAAGAVVLVVASTTADASTVVALYAPA
;
A
#
# COMPACT_ATOMS: atom_id res chain seq x y z
N MET A 1 0.22 8.33 -15.82
CA MET A 1 -1.12 8.75 -15.37
C MET A 1 -0.98 9.78 -14.28
N GLN A 2 -1.85 10.76 -14.29
CA GLN A 2 -1.95 11.74 -13.22
C GLN A 2 -3.30 11.60 -12.55
N MET A 3 -3.30 11.40 -11.25
CA MET A 3 -4.52 11.41 -10.45
C MET A 3 -4.42 12.58 -9.48
N LYS A 4 -5.34 13.52 -9.59
CA LYS A 4 -5.28 14.74 -8.80
C LYS A 4 -6.34 14.69 -7.71
N PHE A 5 -5.92 14.97 -6.49
CA PHE A 5 -6.79 15.06 -5.34
C PHE A 5 -7.02 16.51 -4.94
N SER A 6 -8.06 16.74 -4.16
CA SER A 6 -8.25 18.01 -3.49
C SER A 6 -6.98 18.35 -2.70
N GLY A 7 -6.42 19.53 -2.90
CA GLY A 7 -5.15 19.88 -2.32
C GLY A 7 -3.96 19.72 -3.26
N GLY A 8 -4.17 19.22 -4.47
CA GLY A 8 -3.16 19.25 -5.51
C GLY A 8 -2.25 18.04 -5.61
N TRP A 9 -2.59 16.91 -4.98
CA TRP A 9 -1.81 15.69 -5.12
C TRP A 9 -2.06 15.04 -6.46
N THR A 10 -1.00 14.44 -7.02
CA THR A 10 -1.08 13.60 -8.23
C THR A 10 -0.27 12.33 -8.00
N LEU A 11 -0.44 11.35 -8.89
CA LEU A 11 0.41 10.15 -8.82
C LEU A 11 1.88 10.45 -9.13
N ASP A 12 2.15 11.57 -9.80
CA ASP A 12 3.53 11.99 -10.02
C ASP A 12 4.19 12.47 -8.71
N ASP A 13 3.37 12.70 -7.68
CA ASP A 13 3.84 13.14 -6.37
C ASP A 13 4.05 11.98 -5.40
N LEU A 14 4.30 10.77 -5.89
CA LEU A 14 4.65 9.65 -5.02
C LEU A 14 5.75 10.08 -4.06
N ASN A 15 5.45 9.99 -2.78
CA ASN A 15 6.35 10.50 -1.74
C ASN A 15 7.58 9.64 -1.55
N ASP A 16 7.45 8.34 -1.83
CA ASP A 16 8.53 7.41 -1.63
C ASP A 16 8.30 6.14 -2.43
N HIS A 17 9.36 5.36 -2.56
CA HIS A 17 9.36 4.08 -3.25
C HIS A 17 10.11 3.05 -2.42
N ILE A 18 9.58 1.83 -2.38
CA ILE A 18 10.25 0.70 -1.76
C ILE A 18 10.47 -0.36 -2.83
N SER A 19 11.65 -0.96 -2.83
CA SER A 19 11.94 -2.14 -3.64
C SER A 19 12.60 -3.18 -2.74
N ALA A 20 12.00 -4.37 -2.65
CA ALA A 20 12.49 -5.42 -1.75
C ALA A 20 12.14 -6.80 -2.28
N ALA A 21 12.90 -7.80 -1.83
CA ALA A 21 12.67 -9.22 -2.17
C ALA A 21 12.16 -10.01 -0.97
N VAL A 22 11.81 -9.34 0.12
CA VAL A 22 11.39 -9.97 1.38
C VAL A 22 10.14 -9.30 1.93
N ASP A 23 9.49 -9.93 2.90
CA ASP A 23 8.41 -9.29 3.65
C ASP A 23 8.92 -7.98 4.23
N THR A 24 8.13 -6.92 4.07
CA THR A 24 8.55 -5.57 4.38
C THR A 24 7.58 -4.93 5.37
N LYS A 25 8.14 -4.31 6.41
CA LYS A 25 7.37 -3.49 7.34
C LYS A 25 7.74 -2.03 7.13
N LEU A 26 6.75 -1.16 7.02
CA LEU A 26 7.02 0.26 6.80
C LEU A 26 7.65 0.88 8.04
N THR A 27 8.64 1.74 7.80
CA THR A 27 9.19 2.62 8.80
C THR A 27 8.45 3.96 8.73
N ASP A 28 8.66 4.83 9.70
CA ASP A 28 7.97 6.13 9.73
C ASP A 28 8.23 6.96 8.49
N GLU A 29 9.40 6.86 7.88
CA GLU A 29 9.71 7.61 6.67
C GLU A 29 8.95 7.12 5.44
N HIS A 30 8.41 5.90 5.47
CA HIS A 30 7.63 5.33 4.38
C HIS A 30 6.12 5.51 4.57
N LYS A 31 5.68 6.02 5.72
CA LYS A 31 4.26 6.25 6.00
C LYS A 31 3.82 7.57 5.40
N ARG A 32 3.82 7.63 4.08
CA ARG A 32 3.51 8.82 3.28
C ARG A 32 2.14 8.68 2.63
N PRO A 33 1.51 9.79 2.23
CA PRO A 33 0.22 9.72 1.54
C PRO A 33 0.26 8.86 0.28
N PHE A 34 1.34 8.93 -0.48
CA PHE A 34 1.58 8.10 -1.66
C PHE A 34 2.84 7.28 -1.48
N LEU A 35 2.73 5.98 -1.68
CA LEU A 35 3.88 5.09 -1.60
C LEU A 35 3.85 4.10 -2.75
N GLY A 36 4.93 4.03 -3.53
CA GLY A 36 5.14 3.00 -4.53
C GLY A 36 5.86 1.81 -3.91
N VAL A 37 5.36 0.61 -4.15
CA VAL A 37 5.96 -0.62 -3.61
C VAL A 37 6.20 -1.60 -4.74
N LYS A 38 7.42 -2.08 -4.84
CA LYS A 38 7.81 -3.12 -5.78
C LYS A 38 8.44 -4.28 -5.01
N LEU A 39 7.74 -5.42 -4.95
CA LEU A 39 8.31 -6.62 -4.36
C LEU A 39 8.77 -7.54 -5.48
N THR A 40 10.05 -7.88 -5.45
CA THR A 40 10.70 -8.63 -6.53
C THR A 40 10.57 -10.15 -6.38
N ALA A 41 9.88 -10.60 -5.35
CA ALA A 41 9.55 -12.00 -5.15
C ALA A 41 8.05 -12.17 -4.89
N ALA A 42 7.51 -13.32 -5.27
CA ALA A 42 6.09 -13.63 -5.10
C ALA A 42 5.76 -13.93 -3.64
N SER A 43 4.47 -13.83 -3.29
CA SER A 43 3.92 -14.25 -1.98
C SER A 43 4.53 -13.51 -0.80
N LYS A 44 4.89 -12.25 -0.99
CA LYS A 44 5.41 -11.40 0.08
C LYS A 44 4.33 -10.52 0.68
N LYS A 45 4.61 -9.96 1.84
CA LYS A 45 3.67 -9.17 2.62
C LYS A 45 4.25 -7.80 2.92
N VAL A 46 3.37 -6.82 2.96
CA VAL A 46 3.71 -5.44 3.37
C VAL A 46 2.89 -5.12 4.61
N THR A 47 3.56 -4.84 5.71
CA THR A 47 2.93 -4.45 6.97
C THR A 47 3.04 -2.96 7.13
N LEU A 48 1.90 -2.28 7.30
CA LEU A 48 1.84 -0.81 7.29
C LEU A 48 2.14 -0.21 8.65
N ASP A 49 1.61 -0.82 9.72
CA ASP A 49 1.77 -0.34 11.09
C ASP A 49 1.29 1.11 11.24
N LEU A 50 0.12 1.39 10.68
CA LEU A 50 -0.53 2.70 10.80
C LEU A 50 -1.40 2.75 12.05
N GLU A 51 -1.62 3.97 12.56
CA GLU A 51 -2.56 4.19 13.64
C GLU A 51 -3.99 4.13 13.14
N ASP A 52 -4.91 3.86 14.05
CA ASP A 52 -6.33 3.80 13.73
C ASP A 52 -6.79 5.10 13.08
N GLY A 53 -7.46 4.96 11.96
CA GLY A 53 -7.96 6.09 11.18
C GLY A 53 -6.99 6.66 10.16
N ASP A 54 -5.72 6.29 10.20
CA ASP A 54 -4.76 6.73 9.19
C ASP A 54 -5.05 6.05 7.87
N MET A 55 -4.69 6.71 6.78
CA MET A 55 -4.86 6.16 5.44
C MET A 55 -3.72 6.57 4.54
N MET A 56 -3.51 5.75 3.49
CA MET A 56 -2.50 6.04 2.48
C MET A 56 -2.89 5.38 1.16
N ILE A 57 -2.28 5.84 0.09
CA ILE A 57 -2.45 5.26 -1.24
C ILE A 57 -1.17 4.48 -1.57
N LEU A 58 -1.35 3.20 -1.89
CA LEU A 58 -0.27 2.33 -2.31
C LEU A 58 -0.38 2.06 -3.80
N VAL A 59 0.75 2.10 -4.48
CA VAL A 59 0.87 1.70 -5.88
C VAL A 59 1.76 0.48 -5.95
N ASN A 60 1.23 -0.64 -6.46
CA ASN A 60 2.05 -1.82 -6.70
C ASN A 60 2.81 -1.62 -8.01
N GLU A 61 4.06 -1.22 -7.92
CA GLU A 61 4.92 -0.90 -9.06
C GLU A 61 5.59 -2.13 -9.65
N GLY A 62 5.44 -3.28 -9.02
CA GLY A 62 6.10 -4.51 -9.47
C GLY A 62 5.21 -5.39 -10.32
N SER A 63 5.75 -6.55 -10.69
CA SER A 63 5.04 -7.57 -11.46
C SER A 63 4.49 -8.69 -10.57
N ASN A 64 4.70 -8.63 -9.26
CA ASN A 64 4.19 -9.60 -8.31
C ASN A 64 3.11 -8.97 -7.44
N ALA A 65 2.00 -9.68 -7.25
CA ALA A 65 1.03 -9.31 -6.23
C ALA A 65 1.66 -9.45 -4.83
N PHE A 66 1.20 -8.64 -3.89
CA PHE A 66 1.60 -8.81 -2.49
C PHE A 66 0.37 -8.68 -1.59
N THR A 67 0.52 -9.13 -0.35
CA THR A 67 -0.52 -8.98 0.66
C THR A 67 -0.19 -7.77 1.53
N VAL A 68 -1.13 -6.85 1.64
CA VAL A 68 -1.01 -5.72 2.55
C VAL A 68 -1.77 -5.99 3.83
N LYS A 69 -1.17 -5.66 4.96
CA LYS A 69 -1.81 -5.77 6.27
C LYS A 69 -1.31 -4.67 7.18
N ASN A 70 -2.05 -4.38 8.24
CA ASN A 70 -1.65 -3.30 9.14
C ASN A 70 -0.73 -3.77 10.24
N VAL A 71 -1.06 -4.88 10.89
CA VAL A 71 -0.25 -5.44 11.97
C VAL A 71 -0.01 -6.93 11.72
N ASP A 72 0.95 -7.52 12.42
CA ASP A 72 1.41 -8.87 12.14
C ASP A 72 0.34 -9.95 12.22
N GLY A 73 -0.67 -9.77 13.07
CA GLY A 73 -1.75 -10.75 13.24
C GLY A 73 -2.85 -10.69 12.19
N ASP A 74 -2.85 -9.68 11.34
CA ASP A 74 -3.91 -9.49 10.34
C ASP A 74 -3.81 -10.50 9.21
N THR A 75 -4.97 -10.84 8.64
CA THR A 75 -5.02 -11.67 7.44
C THR A 75 -4.52 -10.90 6.22
N GLY A 76 -4.90 -9.65 6.10
CA GLY A 76 -4.49 -8.79 5.00
C GLY A 76 -5.32 -8.97 3.73
N THR A 77 -4.96 -8.20 2.73
CA THR A 77 -5.64 -8.17 1.43
C THR A 77 -4.60 -8.18 0.31
N SER A 78 -4.88 -8.95 -0.73
CA SER A 78 -3.98 -9.04 -1.89
C SER A 78 -4.09 -7.79 -2.75
N VAL A 79 -2.94 -7.27 -3.16
CA VAL A 79 -2.83 -6.13 -4.08
C VAL A 79 -2.19 -6.62 -5.37
N ALA A 80 -2.96 -6.60 -6.45
CA ALA A 80 -2.48 -7.07 -7.74
C ALA A 80 -1.37 -6.20 -8.30
N ALA A 81 -0.53 -6.79 -9.14
CA ALA A 81 0.51 -6.04 -9.86
C ALA A 81 -0.14 -4.87 -10.63
N GLY A 82 0.44 -3.69 -10.52
CA GLY A 82 -0.06 -2.49 -11.19
C GLY A 82 -1.26 -1.83 -10.54
N ALA A 83 -1.81 -2.39 -9.46
CA ALA A 83 -2.98 -1.81 -8.80
C ALA A 83 -2.61 -0.56 -8.01
N VAL A 84 -3.57 0.36 -7.92
CA VAL A 84 -3.53 1.53 -7.04
C VAL A 84 -4.63 1.36 -6.03
N VAL A 85 -4.31 1.32 -4.75
CA VAL A 85 -5.28 1.05 -3.70
C VAL A 85 -5.22 2.11 -2.60
N LEU A 86 -6.39 2.41 -2.06
CA LEU A 86 -6.52 3.22 -0.85
C LEU A 86 -6.59 2.27 0.35
N VAL A 87 -5.76 2.49 1.35
CA VAL A 87 -5.74 1.72 2.57
C VAL A 87 -6.17 2.60 3.72
N VAL A 88 -7.15 2.15 4.49
CA VAL A 88 -7.59 2.79 5.72
C VAL A 88 -7.33 1.83 6.87
N ALA A 89 -6.50 2.24 7.81
CA ALA A 89 -6.16 1.42 8.96
C ALA A 89 -7.28 1.43 9.99
N SER A 90 -7.58 0.26 10.58
CA SER A 90 -8.55 0.15 11.65
C SER A 90 -8.03 -0.80 12.71
N THR A 91 -8.04 -0.36 13.96
CA THR A 91 -7.65 -1.21 15.09
C THR A 91 -8.81 -2.08 15.59
N THR A 92 -10.04 -1.80 15.14
CA THR A 92 -11.22 -2.57 15.53
C THR A 92 -11.54 -3.70 14.56
N ALA A 93 -10.95 -3.68 13.39
CA ALA A 93 -11.09 -4.73 12.37
C ALA A 93 -9.84 -5.61 12.38
N ASP A 94 -9.98 -6.79 11.83
CA ASP A 94 -8.88 -7.75 11.70
C ASP A 94 -7.76 -7.25 10.79
N ALA A 95 -8.08 -6.37 9.84
CA ALA A 95 -7.12 -5.89 8.87
C ALA A 95 -7.52 -4.50 8.40
N SER A 96 -6.57 -3.83 7.77
CA SER A 96 -6.86 -2.57 7.09
C SER A 96 -7.88 -2.78 5.98
N THR A 97 -8.80 -1.83 5.84
CA THR A 97 -9.70 -1.81 4.69
C THR A 97 -8.94 -1.33 3.47
N VAL A 98 -8.98 -2.12 2.42
CA VAL A 98 -8.32 -1.80 1.15
C VAL A 98 -9.39 -1.57 0.09
N VAL A 99 -9.36 -0.39 -0.53
CA VAL A 99 -10.27 -0.04 -1.61
C VAL A 99 -9.44 0.16 -2.88
N ALA A 100 -9.71 -0.65 -3.90
CA ALA A 100 -9.00 -0.51 -5.16
C ALA A 100 -9.44 0.76 -5.89
N LEU A 101 -8.50 1.65 -6.21
CA LEU A 101 -8.75 2.83 -7.02
C LEU A 101 -8.55 2.53 -8.50
N TYR A 102 -7.63 1.62 -8.81
CA TYR A 102 -7.36 1.13 -10.16
C TYR A 102 -6.80 -0.28 -10.03
N ALA A 103 -7.37 -1.22 -10.74
CA ALA A 103 -6.87 -2.59 -10.81
C ALA A 103 -6.77 -2.99 -12.28
N PRO A 104 -5.61 -3.47 -12.73
CA PRO A 104 -5.46 -3.94 -14.10
C PRO A 104 -6.32 -5.18 -14.34
N ALA A 105 -6.75 -5.34 -15.57
CA ALA A 105 -7.57 -6.48 -16.00
C ALA A 105 -6.78 -7.79 -15.93
#